data_2c2acb361e3107032785a151f6c97bf8
#
_entry.id   2c2acb361e3107032785a151f6c97bf8
#
_cell.length_a   1.000
_cell.length_b   1.000
_cell.length_c   1.000
_cell.angle_alpha   90.00
_cell.angle_beta   90.00
_cell.angle_gamma   90.00
#
_symmetry.space_group_name_H-M   'P 1'
#
loop_
_entity.id
_entity.type
_entity.pdbx_description
1 polymer ?
#
loop_
_entity_poly.entity_id
_entity_poly.type
_entity_poly.pdbx_seq_one_letter_code
_entity_poly.pdbx_strand_id
1 'polypeptide(L)'
;TEYRTMIPDDMEQIKSELIKCADELAVTLVATTGGTGFSMRDVTPEATLAVVDREVRGIPEAMRAESMKITPMGMLSRAAAGLRKQTLIINLPGSRKAASECLEAVIKPIKHGVEVLLGESQDCATLHLPHGVVKAVCISEKKGEQKHDIGEAFLRADHGIEGDAHAGNWHRQVSLLAAESVAKVQKALDFQLKSGDFAENIL
;
A
#
# COMPACT_ATOMS: atom_id res chain seq x y z
N THR A 1 1.93 -12.51 21.31
CA THR A 1 2.71 -12.26 22.55
C THR A 1 3.46 -10.96 22.36
N GLU A 2 3.33 -10.02 23.28
CA GLU A 2 4.07 -8.77 23.29
C GLU A 2 5.29 -8.92 24.20
N TYR A 3 6.47 -8.59 23.66
CA TYR A 3 7.73 -8.59 24.39
C TYR A 3 8.33 -7.19 24.34
N ARG A 4 8.76 -6.68 25.47
CA ARG A 4 9.44 -5.37 25.59
C ARG A 4 10.67 -5.49 26.44
N THR A 5 11.75 -4.87 26.01
CA THR A 5 13.00 -4.79 26.77
C THR A 5 13.67 -3.45 26.55
N MET A 6 14.56 -3.07 27.43
CA MET A 6 15.41 -1.89 27.33
C MET A 6 16.86 -2.34 27.45
N ILE A 7 17.67 -1.99 26.48
CA ILE A 7 19.10 -2.36 26.41
C ILE A 7 19.93 -1.10 26.19
N PRO A 8 21.18 -1.09 26.65
CA PRO A 8 22.09 0.01 26.40
C PRO A 8 22.48 0.10 24.91
N ASP A 9 23.03 1.24 24.51
CA ASP A 9 23.61 1.46 23.17
C ASP A 9 24.93 0.69 23.02
N ASP A 10 24.86 -0.62 23.03
CA ASP A 10 25.96 -1.57 22.89
C ASP A 10 25.70 -2.54 21.74
N MET A 11 26.63 -2.59 20.79
CA MET A 11 26.50 -3.32 19.55
C MET A 11 26.18 -4.81 19.77
N GLU A 12 26.90 -5.47 20.69
CA GLU A 12 26.75 -6.91 20.90
C GLU A 12 25.47 -7.24 21.68
N GLN A 13 25.08 -6.39 22.62
CA GLN A 13 23.81 -6.58 23.34
C GLN A 13 22.62 -6.37 22.42
N ILE A 14 22.65 -5.35 21.55
CA ILE A 14 21.59 -5.13 20.56
C ILE A 14 21.48 -6.32 19.61
N LYS A 15 22.59 -6.81 19.05
CA LYS A 15 22.63 -7.99 18.18
C LYS A 15 22.05 -9.22 18.87
N SER A 16 22.49 -9.50 20.10
CA SER A 16 22.03 -10.65 20.87
C SER A 16 20.53 -10.61 21.10
N GLU A 17 19.99 -9.45 21.45
CA GLU A 17 18.55 -9.30 21.70
C GLU A 17 17.71 -9.42 20.42
N LEU A 18 18.19 -8.86 19.30
CA LEU A 18 17.53 -9.02 18.00
C LEU A 18 17.50 -10.49 17.55
N ILE A 19 18.60 -11.21 17.73
CA ILE A 19 18.69 -12.64 17.44
C ILE A 19 17.72 -13.43 18.32
N LYS A 20 17.69 -13.17 19.61
CA LYS A 20 16.77 -13.80 20.55
C LYS A 20 15.31 -13.57 20.15
N CYS A 21 14.93 -12.32 19.80
CA CYS A 21 13.57 -12.00 19.36
C CYS A 21 13.19 -12.80 18.11
N ALA A 22 14.10 -12.93 17.14
CA ALA A 22 13.82 -13.59 15.89
C ALA A 22 13.91 -15.13 15.99
N ASP A 23 14.94 -15.64 16.65
CA ASP A 23 15.30 -17.06 16.59
C ASP A 23 14.69 -17.88 17.72
N GLU A 24 14.54 -17.31 18.92
CA GLU A 24 14.02 -18.00 20.11
C GLU A 24 12.55 -17.65 20.37
N LEU A 25 12.21 -16.36 20.35
CA LEU A 25 10.84 -15.90 20.59
C LEU A 25 9.96 -15.95 19.34
N ALA A 26 10.56 -16.09 18.16
CA ALA A 26 9.91 -16.18 16.85
C ALA A 26 8.84 -15.09 16.64
N VAL A 27 9.15 -13.84 17.03
CA VAL A 27 8.23 -12.71 16.83
C VAL A 27 8.20 -12.31 15.36
N THR A 28 7.06 -11.90 14.86
CA THR A 28 6.90 -11.51 13.44
C THR A 28 7.45 -10.13 13.13
N LEU A 29 7.44 -9.22 14.12
CA LEU A 29 7.93 -7.85 13.97
C LEU A 29 8.71 -7.43 15.21
N VAL A 30 9.90 -6.89 14.99
CA VAL A 30 10.71 -6.19 15.99
C VAL A 30 10.82 -4.72 15.60
N ALA A 31 10.43 -3.83 16.48
CA ALA A 31 10.65 -2.40 16.34
C ALA A 31 11.62 -1.93 17.43
N THR A 32 12.78 -1.43 17.02
CA THR A 32 13.70 -0.73 17.94
C THR A 32 13.41 0.76 17.93
N THR A 33 13.68 1.46 19.01
CA THR A 33 13.61 2.94 19.06
C THR A 33 14.89 3.52 19.65
N GLY A 34 15.48 4.53 18.98
CA GLY A 34 16.73 5.13 19.41
C GLY A 34 17.97 4.57 18.71
N GLY A 35 19.12 5.19 18.97
CA GLY A 35 20.40 4.79 18.43
C GLY A 35 20.55 4.88 16.91
N THR A 36 19.76 5.75 16.23
CA THR A 36 19.73 5.86 14.76
C THR A 36 20.31 7.18 14.22
N GLY A 37 20.89 8.01 15.09
CA GLY A 37 21.47 9.30 14.73
C GLY A 37 22.98 9.23 14.41
N PHE A 38 23.68 10.37 14.55
CA PHE A 38 25.10 10.51 14.20
C PHE A 38 26.05 10.41 15.41
N SER A 39 25.51 10.18 16.62
CA SER A 39 26.37 9.96 17.77
C SER A 39 27.19 8.69 17.61
N MET A 40 28.43 8.68 18.12
CA MET A 40 29.31 7.50 18.07
C MET A 40 28.73 6.27 18.80
N ARG A 41 27.82 6.49 19.72
CA ARG A 41 27.09 5.43 20.42
C ARG A 41 25.83 4.95 19.70
N ASP A 42 25.38 5.67 18.65
CA ASP A 42 24.21 5.28 17.87
C ASP A 42 24.61 4.15 16.91
N VAL A 43 24.47 2.91 17.36
CA VAL A 43 24.91 1.70 16.63
C VAL A 43 23.77 0.75 16.28
N THR A 44 22.51 1.15 16.51
CA THR A 44 21.35 0.31 16.26
C THR A 44 21.22 -0.12 14.79
N PRO A 45 21.43 0.75 13.79
CA PRO A 45 21.37 0.34 12.39
C PRO A 45 22.44 -0.69 12.02
N GLU A 46 23.65 -0.51 12.49
CA GLU A 46 24.77 -1.42 12.25
C GLU A 46 24.50 -2.79 12.91
N ALA A 47 24.01 -2.80 14.15
CA ALA A 47 23.62 -4.03 14.84
C ALA A 47 22.50 -4.76 14.09
N THR A 48 21.51 -4.03 13.59
CA THR A 48 20.43 -4.60 12.79
C THR A 48 20.93 -5.21 11.49
N LEU A 49 21.73 -4.47 10.72
CA LEU A 49 22.30 -4.95 9.45
C LEU A 49 23.22 -6.14 9.63
N ALA A 50 23.89 -6.27 10.78
CA ALA A 50 24.76 -7.40 11.08
C ALA A 50 24.00 -8.71 11.36
N VAL A 51 22.71 -8.66 11.71
CA VAL A 51 21.94 -9.84 12.09
C VAL A 51 20.83 -10.22 11.09
N VAL A 52 20.45 -9.34 10.18
CA VAL A 52 19.43 -9.66 9.16
C VAL A 52 20.01 -10.49 8.02
N ASP A 53 19.19 -11.38 7.49
CA ASP A 53 19.54 -12.21 6.33
C ASP A 53 19.36 -11.44 5.01
N ARG A 54 18.39 -10.51 4.98
CA ARG A 54 18.04 -9.69 3.82
C ARG A 54 17.66 -8.29 4.26
N GLU A 55 18.26 -7.28 3.65
CA GLU A 55 17.94 -5.87 3.90
C GLU A 55 16.62 -5.47 3.21
N VAL A 56 15.81 -4.65 3.88
CA VAL A 56 14.55 -4.07 3.36
C VAL A 56 14.69 -2.55 3.30
N ARG A 57 15.31 -2.04 2.24
CA ARG A 57 15.66 -0.60 2.10
C ARG A 57 14.45 0.32 1.99
N GLY A 58 13.38 -0.13 1.36
CA GLY A 58 12.20 0.70 1.10
C GLY A 58 11.51 1.23 2.36
N ILE A 59 11.53 0.48 3.48
CA ILE A 59 10.92 0.93 4.74
C ILE A 59 11.63 2.16 5.30
N PRO A 60 12.96 2.15 5.55
CA PRO A 60 13.65 3.33 6.06
C PRO A 60 13.70 4.49 5.06
N GLU A 61 13.66 4.24 3.76
CA GLU A 61 13.53 5.27 2.72
C GLU A 61 12.19 6.00 2.83
N ALA A 62 11.08 5.26 2.96
CA ALA A 62 9.74 5.83 3.14
C ALA A 62 9.64 6.64 4.44
N MET A 63 10.20 6.14 5.55
CA MET A 63 10.23 6.86 6.82
C MET A 63 11.02 8.18 6.70
N ARG A 64 12.18 8.18 6.04
CA ARG A 64 12.98 9.39 5.79
C ARG A 64 12.23 10.38 4.89
N ALA A 65 11.62 9.90 3.82
CA ALA A 65 10.85 10.74 2.90
C ALA A 65 9.69 11.45 3.63
N GLU A 66 8.97 10.75 4.51
CA GLU A 66 7.90 11.35 5.31
C GLU A 66 8.44 12.35 6.33
N SER A 67 9.50 12.00 7.04
CA SER A 67 10.14 12.90 8.01
C SER A 67 10.67 14.19 7.36
N MET A 68 11.18 14.14 6.15
CA MET A 68 11.68 15.30 5.41
C MET A 68 10.58 16.29 5.01
N LYS A 69 9.33 15.88 4.95
CA LYS A 69 8.19 16.80 4.76
C LYS A 69 7.97 17.69 5.98
N ILE A 70 8.38 17.23 7.16
CA ILE A 70 8.22 17.90 8.45
C ILE A 70 9.46 18.69 8.82
N THR A 71 10.65 18.09 8.65
CA THR A 71 11.94 18.70 8.99
C THR A 71 13.08 18.18 8.10
N PRO A 72 13.98 19.06 7.63
CA PRO A 72 15.16 18.62 6.89
C PRO A 72 16.07 17.68 7.68
N MET A 73 16.00 17.69 9.02
CA MET A 73 16.78 16.78 9.87
C MET A 73 16.43 15.31 9.67
N GLY A 74 15.28 15.00 9.07
CA GLY A 74 14.90 13.63 8.70
C GLY A 74 15.93 12.91 7.84
N MET A 75 16.71 13.64 7.01
CA MET A 75 17.79 13.08 6.19
C MET A 75 18.96 12.50 7.01
N LEU A 76 19.11 12.90 8.27
CA LEU A 76 20.18 12.41 9.13
C LEU A 76 19.87 11.06 9.78
N SER A 77 18.66 10.52 9.58
CA SER A 77 18.30 9.21 10.10
C SER A 77 19.06 8.11 9.35
N ARG A 78 19.82 7.31 10.08
CA ARG A 78 20.53 6.13 9.57
C ARG A 78 19.72 4.84 9.76
N ALA A 79 18.43 4.97 10.14
CA ALA A 79 17.55 3.82 10.35
C ALA A 79 17.67 2.77 9.24
N ALA A 80 17.67 1.51 9.65
CA ALA A 80 17.71 0.33 8.78
C ALA A 80 16.48 -0.55 9.02
N ALA A 81 16.22 -1.45 8.09
CA ALA A 81 15.25 -2.52 8.24
C ALA A 81 15.70 -3.75 7.48
N GLY A 82 15.29 -4.93 7.94
CA GLY A 82 15.63 -6.19 7.30
C GLY A 82 14.83 -7.37 7.84
N LEU A 83 14.98 -8.48 7.15
CA LEU A 83 14.35 -9.75 7.51
C LEU A 83 15.40 -10.69 8.11
N ARG A 84 15.05 -11.29 9.23
CA ARG A 84 15.77 -12.45 9.79
C ARG A 84 14.78 -13.61 9.95
N LYS A 85 14.98 -14.69 9.18
CA LYS A 85 13.99 -15.77 9.07
C LYS A 85 12.59 -15.21 8.75
N GLN A 86 11.63 -15.39 9.65
CA GLN A 86 10.25 -14.89 9.54
C GLN A 86 9.99 -13.63 10.39
N THR A 87 11.03 -12.93 10.79
CA THR A 87 10.94 -11.69 11.58
C THR A 87 11.34 -10.50 10.74
N LEU A 88 10.47 -9.49 10.65
CA LEU A 88 10.81 -8.17 10.16
C LEU A 88 11.37 -7.33 11.31
N ILE A 89 12.56 -6.77 11.14
CA ILE A 89 13.21 -5.87 12.10
C ILE A 89 13.25 -4.47 11.49
N ILE A 90 12.78 -3.46 12.24
CA ILE A 90 12.78 -2.06 11.82
C ILE A 90 13.36 -1.16 12.90
N ASN A 91 14.13 -0.15 12.50
CA ASN A 91 14.64 0.85 13.44
C ASN A 91 13.81 2.13 13.34
N LEU A 92 13.27 2.58 14.47
CA LEU A 92 12.53 3.83 14.60
C LEU A 92 13.40 4.90 15.27
N PRO A 93 13.14 6.20 15.02
CA PRO A 93 13.81 7.30 15.71
C PRO A 93 13.61 7.23 17.23
N GLY A 94 14.56 7.80 17.98
CA GLY A 94 14.47 7.87 19.45
C GLY A 94 13.43 8.87 19.96
N SER A 95 13.05 9.87 19.17
CA SER A 95 11.98 10.80 19.52
C SER A 95 10.61 10.12 19.40
N ARG A 96 9.81 10.16 20.47
CA ARG A 96 8.46 9.59 20.48
C ARG A 96 7.60 10.09 19.32
N LYS A 97 7.62 11.41 19.07
CA LYS A 97 6.87 12.03 17.98
C LYS A 97 7.32 11.48 16.62
N ALA A 98 8.62 11.53 16.34
CA ALA A 98 9.17 11.05 15.08
C ALA A 98 8.96 9.53 14.89
N ALA A 99 9.04 8.73 15.95
CA ALA A 99 8.77 7.30 15.90
C ALA A 99 7.32 7.00 15.51
N SER A 100 6.34 7.72 16.08
CA SER A 100 4.92 7.61 15.70
C SER A 100 4.69 7.99 14.24
N GLU A 101 5.19 9.15 13.81
CA GLU A 101 5.06 9.64 12.44
C GLU A 101 5.67 8.66 11.42
N CYS A 102 6.87 8.16 11.70
CA CYS A 102 7.53 7.14 10.87
C CYS A 102 6.72 5.84 10.81
N LEU A 103 6.23 5.37 11.95
CA LEU A 103 5.45 4.12 12.00
C LEU A 103 4.13 4.26 11.26
N GLU A 104 3.42 5.38 11.41
CA GLU A 104 2.17 5.66 10.69
C GLU A 104 2.36 5.62 9.17
N ALA A 105 3.49 6.16 8.68
CA ALA A 105 3.81 6.17 7.26
C ALA A 105 3.99 4.76 6.66
N VAL A 106 4.49 3.80 7.46
CA VAL A 106 4.88 2.48 6.96
C VAL A 106 4.04 1.32 7.49
N ILE A 107 3.13 1.54 8.43
CA ILE A 107 2.40 0.45 9.10
C ILE A 107 1.54 -0.38 8.15
N LYS A 108 0.92 0.24 7.13
CA LYS A 108 0.10 -0.49 6.15
C LYS A 108 0.94 -1.42 5.28
N PRO A 109 2.04 -0.96 4.62
CA PRO A 109 2.96 -1.85 3.90
C PRO A 109 3.57 -2.93 4.80
N ILE A 110 3.91 -2.60 6.06
CA ILE A 110 4.47 -3.58 7.01
C ILE A 110 3.49 -4.71 7.27
N LYS A 111 2.22 -4.41 7.52
CA LYS A 111 1.18 -5.45 7.73
C LYS A 111 1.13 -6.42 6.56
N HIS A 112 1.02 -5.90 5.35
CA HIS A 112 1.01 -6.72 4.15
C HIS A 112 2.31 -7.52 3.99
N GLY A 113 3.48 -6.89 4.20
CA GLY A 113 4.77 -7.57 4.14
C GLY A 113 4.92 -8.72 5.14
N VAL A 114 4.35 -8.57 6.35
CA VAL A 114 4.31 -9.62 7.37
C VAL A 114 3.38 -10.77 6.95
N GLU A 115 2.21 -10.48 6.40
CA GLU A 115 1.28 -11.49 5.86
C GLU A 115 1.96 -12.34 4.77
N VAL A 116 2.70 -11.68 3.85
CA VAL A 116 3.50 -12.35 2.82
C VAL A 116 4.60 -13.21 3.44
N LEU A 117 5.30 -12.68 4.45
CA LEU A 117 6.39 -13.37 5.13
C LEU A 117 5.92 -14.64 5.84
N LEU A 118 4.72 -14.63 6.37
CA LEU A 118 4.08 -15.76 7.05
C LEU A 118 3.41 -16.75 6.08
N GLY A 119 3.35 -16.45 4.78
CA GLY A 119 2.67 -17.27 3.79
C GLY A 119 1.13 -17.19 3.86
N GLU A 120 0.59 -16.21 4.56
CA GLU A 120 -0.85 -15.98 4.73
C GLU A 120 -1.45 -15.21 3.56
N SER A 121 -0.62 -14.52 2.76
CA SER A 121 -1.04 -13.75 1.59
C SER A 121 -1.03 -14.63 0.35
N GLN A 122 -2.20 -14.89 -0.21
CA GLN A 122 -2.33 -15.43 -1.56
C GLN A 122 -2.16 -14.26 -2.55
N ASP A 123 -1.07 -14.33 -3.35
CA ASP A 123 -0.74 -13.41 -4.45
C ASP A 123 -0.56 -11.91 -4.11
N CYS A 124 0.69 -11.49 -3.99
CA CYS A 124 1.08 -10.06 -4.04
C CYS A 124 0.73 -9.39 -5.38
N ALA A 125 0.31 -10.14 -6.39
CA ALA A 125 -0.13 -9.64 -7.69
C ALA A 125 -1.58 -9.11 -7.67
N THR A 126 -2.37 -9.46 -6.67
CA THR A 126 -3.59 -8.73 -6.37
C THR A 126 -3.22 -7.46 -5.58
N LEU A 127 -2.58 -6.51 -6.27
CA LEU A 127 -2.69 -5.11 -5.89
C LEU A 127 -4.12 -4.89 -5.41
N HIS A 128 -4.29 -4.20 -4.27
CA HIS A 128 -5.54 -3.53 -3.94
C HIS A 128 -5.79 -2.46 -5.02
N LEU A 129 -6.13 -2.93 -6.20
CA LEU A 129 -6.84 -2.09 -7.15
C LEU A 129 -8.10 -1.66 -6.40
N PRO A 130 -8.41 -0.39 -6.35
CA PRO A 130 -9.69 0.03 -5.81
C PRO A 130 -10.77 -0.79 -6.48
N HIS A 131 -11.41 -1.68 -5.73
CA HIS A 131 -12.48 -2.50 -6.25
C HIS A 131 -13.66 -1.58 -6.53
N GLY A 132 -14.01 -1.46 -7.80
CA GLY A 132 -15.27 -0.85 -8.22
C GLY A 132 -16.36 -1.93 -8.25
N VAL A 133 -17.56 -1.57 -7.84
CA VAL A 133 -18.75 -2.37 -8.07
C VAL A 133 -19.42 -1.83 -9.31
N VAL A 134 -19.58 -2.66 -10.34
CA VAL A 134 -20.33 -2.29 -11.53
C VAL A 134 -21.80 -2.09 -11.12
N LYS A 135 -22.30 -0.87 -11.35
CA LYS A 135 -23.68 -0.47 -11.03
C LYS A 135 -24.63 -0.74 -12.18
N ALA A 136 -24.15 -0.54 -13.40
CA ALA A 136 -24.90 -0.72 -14.62
C ALA A 136 -23.98 -1.04 -15.79
N VAL A 137 -24.48 -1.81 -16.75
CA VAL A 137 -23.83 -2.10 -18.04
C VAL A 137 -24.74 -1.62 -19.15
N CYS A 138 -24.29 -0.60 -19.89
CA CYS A 138 -25.14 0.11 -20.83
C CYS A 138 -24.63 -0.03 -22.27
N ILE A 139 -25.53 -0.26 -23.20
CA ILE A 139 -25.28 -0.31 -24.65
C ILE A 139 -26.31 0.56 -25.40
N SER A 140 -25.95 0.89 -26.66
CA SER A 140 -26.91 1.39 -27.65
C SER A 140 -26.80 0.53 -28.91
N GLU A 141 -27.92 0.27 -29.59
CA GLU A 141 -27.93 -0.52 -30.81
C GLU A 141 -27.41 0.26 -32.03
N LYS A 142 -27.56 1.58 -32.01
CA LYS A 142 -27.09 2.49 -33.07
C LYS A 142 -26.28 3.64 -32.50
N LYS A 143 -25.32 4.11 -33.28
CA LYS A 143 -24.52 5.31 -32.95
C LYS A 143 -25.43 6.53 -32.86
N GLY A 144 -25.24 7.32 -31.80
CA GLY A 144 -26.01 8.54 -31.53
C GLY A 144 -27.33 8.30 -30.77
N GLU A 145 -27.68 7.07 -30.44
CA GLU A 145 -28.78 6.77 -29.53
C GLU A 145 -28.32 6.76 -28.07
N GLN A 146 -29.22 7.07 -27.16
CA GLN A 146 -28.98 6.99 -25.73
C GLN A 146 -28.75 5.53 -25.33
N LYS A 147 -27.76 5.29 -24.50
CA LYS A 147 -27.50 3.95 -23.97
C LYS A 147 -28.51 3.59 -22.90
N HIS A 148 -28.83 2.31 -22.79
CA HIS A 148 -29.72 1.75 -21.77
C HIS A 148 -29.04 0.58 -21.06
N ASP A 149 -29.40 0.39 -19.79
CA ASP A 149 -28.86 -0.68 -18.96
C ASP A 149 -29.41 -2.04 -19.40
N ILE A 150 -28.51 -3.01 -19.62
CA ILE A 150 -28.83 -4.39 -19.99
C ILE A 150 -28.48 -5.41 -18.91
N GLY A 151 -27.96 -4.94 -17.77
CA GLY A 151 -27.58 -5.76 -16.61
C GLY A 151 -26.30 -6.57 -16.81
N GLU A 152 -26.19 -7.33 -17.87
CA GLU A 152 -25.05 -8.21 -18.16
C GLU A 152 -24.58 -8.05 -19.61
N ALA A 153 -23.28 -8.16 -19.85
CA ALA A 153 -22.69 -8.12 -21.19
C ALA A 153 -21.44 -8.99 -21.30
N PHE A 154 -21.14 -9.41 -22.52
CA PHE A 154 -19.87 -10.06 -22.86
C PHE A 154 -18.89 -9.03 -23.40
N LEU A 155 -17.69 -8.99 -22.81
CA LEU A 155 -16.56 -8.23 -23.33
C LEU A 155 -15.69 -9.15 -24.20
N ARG A 156 -15.42 -8.71 -25.42
CA ARG A 156 -14.51 -9.38 -26.35
C ARG A 156 -13.25 -8.55 -26.53
N ALA A 157 -12.09 -9.19 -26.45
CA ALA A 157 -10.81 -8.54 -26.71
C ALA A 157 -10.79 -7.89 -28.09
N ASP A 158 -10.20 -6.71 -28.21
CA ASP A 158 -10.09 -5.91 -29.44
C ASP A 158 -11.44 -5.56 -30.10
N HIS A 159 -12.55 -5.71 -29.39
CA HIS A 159 -13.87 -5.42 -29.91
C HIS A 159 -14.73 -4.55 -28.98
N GLY A 160 -14.68 -4.77 -27.67
CA GLY A 160 -15.52 -4.11 -26.67
C GLY A 160 -16.73 -4.93 -26.24
N ILE A 161 -17.85 -4.28 -25.95
CA ILE A 161 -19.08 -4.93 -25.50
C ILE A 161 -19.87 -5.46 -26.71
N GLU A 162 -20.20 -6.76 -26.72
CA GLU A 162 -21.04 -7.33 -27.77
C GLU A 162 -22.42 -6.68 -27.80
N GLY A 163 -22.86 -6.29 -29.00
CA GLY A 163 -24.14 -5.62 -29.22
C GLY A 163 -24.10 -4.09 -29.05
N ASP A 164 -23.03 -3.50 -28.57
CA ASP A 164 -22.94 -2.04 -28.51
C ASP A 164 -22.56 -1.46 -29.88
N ALA A 165 -23.25 -0.38 -30.28
CA ALA A 165 -22.99 0.30 -31.55
C ALA A 165 -21.57 0.87 -31.69
N HIS A 166 -20.85 1.02 -30.58
CA HIS A 166 -19.46 1.50 -30.54
C HIS A 166 -18.44 0.36 -30.41
N ALA A 167 -18.87 -0.90 -30.43
CA ALA A 167 -17.98 -2.05 -30.49
C ALA A 167 -17.22 -2.09 -31.83
N GLY A 168 -16.00 -2.60 -31.81
CA GLY A 168 -15.17 -2.74 -33.01
C GLY A 168 -13.71 -2.43 -32.76
N ASN A 169 -12.87 -2.73 -33.74
CA ASN A 169 -11.41 -2.51 -33.65
C ASN A 169 -11.05 -1.03 -33.84
N TRP A 170 -11.19 -0.24 -32.81
CA TRP A 170 -10.82 1.18 -32.78
C TRP A 170 -10.49 1.63 -31.36
N HIS A 171 -10.08 2.90 -31.18
CA HIS A 171 -9.47 3.38 -29.93
C HIS A 171 -10.45 3.56 -28.74
N ARG A 172 -11.77 3.47 -28.95
CA ARG A 172 -12.78 3.71 -27.89
C ARG A 172 -13.86 2.62 -27.88
N GLN A 173 -13.46 1.44 -27.44
CA GLN A 173 -14.33 0.26 -27.46
C GLN A 173 -15.28 0.19 -26.24
N VAL A 174 -14.85 0.70 -25.08
CA VAL A 174 -15.64 0.73 -23.85
C VAL A 174 -15.39 2.04 -23.12
N SER A 175 -16.44 2.67 -22.63
CA SER A 175 -16.38 3.87 -21.80
C SER A 175 -16.79 3.55 -20.37
N LEU A 176 -16.00 4.03 -19.41
CA LEU A 176 -16.21 3.87 -17.98
C LEU A 176 -16.56 5.22 -17.37
N LEU A 177 -17.53 5.24 -16.48
CA LEU A 177 -17.91 6.44 -15.71
C LEU A 177 -18.09 6.06 -14.23
N ALA A 178 -17.51 6.85 -13.34
CA ALA A 178 -17.68 6.63 -11.91
C ALA A 178 -19.04 7.13 -11.43
N ALA A 179 -19.77 6.30 -10.68
CA ALA A 179 -21.08 6.66 -10.11
C ALA A 179 -21.01 7.91 -9.22
N GLU A 180 -19.87 8.14 -8.56
CA GLU A 180 -19.60 9.35 -7.78
C GLU A 180 -19.56 10.61 -8.64
N SER A 181 -19.15 10.49 -9.90
CA SER A 181 -19.18 11.62 -10.86
C SER A 181 -20.60 11.93 -11.29
N VAL A 182 -21.41 10.91 -11.54
CA VAL A 182 -22.86 11.08 -11.82
C VAL A 182 -23.56 11.73 -10.63
N ALA A 183 -23.28 11.28 -9.41
CA ALA A 183 -23.88 11.84 -8.19
C ALA A 183 -23.51 13.32 -7.95
N LYS A 184 -22.34 13.78 -8.41
CA LYS A 184 -21.96 15.19 -8.35
C LYS A 184 -22.81 16.03 -9.31
N VAL A 185 -23.00 15.56 -10.53
CA VAL A 185 -23.81 16.27 -11.54
C VAL A 185 -25.30 16.26 -11.16
N GLN A 186 -25.79 15.13 -10.63
CA GLN A 186 -27.18 14.98 -10.18
C GLN A 186 -27.61 16.08 -9.19
N LYS A 187 -26.70 16.54 -8.32
CA LYS A 187 -26.99 17.61 -7.34
C LYS A 187 -27.35 18.98 -7.98
N ALA A 188 -26.94 19.18 -9.20
CA ALA A 188 -27.16 20.42 -9.94
C ALA A 188 -28.35 20.34 -10.92
N LEU A 189 -29.07 19.23 -10.97
CA LEU A 189 -30.14 18.97 -11.90
C LEU A 189 -31.48 18.73 -11.17
N ASP A 190 -32.56 19.25 -11.74
CA ASP A 190 -33.92 19.09 -11.20
C ASP A 190 -34.62 17.80 -11.68
N PHE A 191 -33.97 17.02 -12.51
CA PHE A 191 -34.43 15.74 -13.01
C PHE A 191 -33.47 14.60 -12.63
N GLN A 192 -33.95 13.36 -12.61
CA GLN A 192 -33.14 12.21 -12.24
C GLN A 192 -32.38 11.65 -13.45
N LEU A 193 -31.06 11.54 -13.30
CA LEU A 193 -30.19 10.87 -14.27
C LEU A 193 -30.36 9.37 -14.21
N LYS A 194 -30.34 8.72 -15.37
CA LYS A 194 -30.35 7.27 -15.54
C LYS A 194 -29.00 6.76 -16.00
N SER A 195 -28.72 5.48 -15.78
CA SER A 195 -27.56 4.82 -16.34
C SER A 195 -27.62 4.88 -17.87
N GLY A 196 -26.52 5.26 -18.52
CA GLY A 196 -26.45 5.47 -19.97
C GLY A 196 -26.62 6.92 -20.43
N ASP A 197 -27.05 7.85 -19.57
CA ASP A 197 -27.29 9.25 -19.94
C ASP A 197 -26.03 10.00 -20.38
N PHE A 198 -24.85 9.58 -19.94
CA PHE A 198 -23.55 10.12 -20.36
C PHE A 198 -22.88 9.29 -21.46
N ALA A 199 -23.60 8.41 -22.08
CA ALA A 199 -23.09 7.47 -23.10
C ALA A 199 -21.99 6.52 -22.58
N GLU A 200 -21.92 6.31 -21.27
CA GLU A 200 -21.04 5.31 -20.67
C GLU A 200 -21.52 3.88 -20.95
N ASN A 201 -20.55 2.94 -21.00
CA ASN A 201 -20.86 1.51 -21.07
C ASN A 201 -20.89 0.87 -19.69
N ILE A 202 -20.01 1.31 -18.77
CA ILE A 202 -19.91 0.75 -17.43
C ILE A 202 -19.99 1.89 -16.41
N LEU A 203 -20.93 1.81 -15.50
CA LEU A 203 -21.12 2.72 -14.38
C LEU A 203 -20.71 2.04 -13.07
#